data_cb68679757d6390ea2a9f4977e055218
#
_entry.id   cb68679757d6390ea2a9f4977e055218
#
_cell.length_a   1.000
_cell.length_b   1.000
_cell.length_c   1.000
_cell.angle_alpha   90.00
_cell.angle_beta   90.00
_cell.angle_gamma   90.00
#
_symmetry.space_group_name_H-M   'P 1'
#
loop_
_entity.id
_entity.type
_entity.pdbx_description
1 polymer ?
#
loop_
_entity_poly.entity_id
_entity_poly.type
_entity_poly.pdbx_seq_one_letter_code
_entity_poly.pdbx_strand_id
1 'polypeptide(L)'
;MSVYLYTYTGIAQRRGNRYPLFVQLAMKCLMKINRVIKPVPLPGQHKAALRPELRVHNFTKIFVAALSAFTMLCLPTIAQENPTGIRIGVAAPLSGGFAPLGNQLIDGALVAATAKNAELIVADDRCNAEGGKAAAESFIAGNVQIATGFLCSEALEAALPLLNQRNIPVITSGVSDPTLTEKRSATPLPVFRLTTGLDKETLATGSFLGSLWRSQPFAVIDDGTIEGRERASHVLANLKEQQLRPVFTDTYRPGLENQNALVARLRRAGATHVYVGGERDDIAAIGASAATLKYPLVIAGGSVLNAAPGTQPLSADTLMIAPLKPQDLSTAKPAVDAINQAGKLPEAYSVIGFATIELAEAAIRQATDQKQPLIDILRDNSFETSLGTLKFDGNGMRTDNPNRLQRFDGTQFISAD
;
A
#
# COMPACT_ATOMS: atom_id res chain seq x y z
N MET A 1 -53.43 1.56 11.12
CA MET A 1 -52.15 1.10 11.66
C MET A 1 -52.13 -0.40 12.04
N SER A 2 -53.21 -1.15 11.88
CA SER A 2 -53.26 -2.59 12.25
C SER A 2 -53.00 -3.57 11.09
N VAL A 3 -53.03 -3.17 9.84
CA VAL A 3 -52.93 -4.06 8.68
C VAL A 3 -51.49 -4.33 8.23
N TYR A 4 -50.56 -3.46 8.59
CA TYR A 4 -49.12 -3.60 8.19
C TYR A 4 -48.28 -4.53 9.08
N LEU A 5 -48.76 -4.90 10.27
CA LEU A 5 -48.03 -5.82 11.17
C LEU A 5 -48.24 -7.31 10.83
N TYR A 6 -49.28 -7.67 10.11
CA TYR A 6 -49.59 -9.08 9.82
C TYR A 6 -48.82 -9.67 8.65
N THR A 7 -48.31 -8.84 7.75
CA THR A 7 -47.52 -9.31 6.60
C THR A 7 -46.04 -9.56 6.90
N TYR A 8 -45.50 -9.03 8.00
CA TYR A 8 -44.07 -9.19 8.35
C TYR A 8 -43.77 -10.47 9.15
N THR A 9 -44.78 -11.03 9.84
CA THR A 9 -44.57 -12.25 10.66
C THR A 9 -44.61 -13.54 9.84
N GLY A 10 -45.22 -13.54 8.65
CA GLY A 10 -45.29 -14.72 7.78
C GLY A 10 -44.02 -15.06 7.02
N ILE A 11 -43.11 -14.10 6.82
CA ILE A 11 -41.86 -14.27 6.04
C ILE A 11 -40.68 -14.68 6.92
N ALA A 12 -40.70 -14.34 8.21
CA ALA A 12 -39.58 -14.60 9.13
C ALA A 12 -39.50 -16.08 9.58
N GLN A 13 -40.53 -16.90 9.37
CA GLN A 13 -40.56 -18.28 9.86
C GLN A 13 -39.94 -19.30 8.89
N ARG A 14 -39.50 -18.87 7.69
CA ARG A 14 -38.93 -19.77 6.66
C ARG A 14 -37.42 -19.68 6.46
N ARG A 15 -36.72 -18.80 7.17
CA ARG A 15 -35.23 -18.77 7.15
C ARG A 15 -34.73 -18.78 8.58
N GLY A 16 -34.05 -19.84 8.98
CA GLY A 16 -33.56 -20.11 10.34
C GLY A 16 -32.46 -19.13 10.83
N ASN A 17 -32.74 -17.83 10.85
CA ASN A 17 -31.87 -16.82 11.47
C ASN A 17 -32.30 -16.64 12.93
N ARG A 18 -31.41 -17.00 13.86
CA ARG A 18 -31.54 -16.72 15.29
C ARG A 18 -31.33 -15.23 15.51
N TYR A 19 -32.39 -14.49 15.82
CA TYR A 19 -32.27 -13.10 16.25
C TYR A 19 -31.52 -12.99 17.58
N PRO A 20 -30.70 -11.91 17.81
CA PRO A 20 -30.06 -11.68 19.10
C PRO A 20 -31.04 -11.67 20.26
N LEU A 21 -30.64 -12.15 21.41
CA LEU A 21 -31.46 -12.33 22.62
C LEU A 21 -32.28 -11.09 23.00
N PHE A 22 -31.79 -9.92 22.68
CA PHE A 22 -32.41 -8.61 22.92
C PHE A 22 -33.73 -8.42 22.12
N VAL A 23 -33.76 -8.86 20.88
CA VAL A 23 -34.97 -8.76 20.03
C VAL A 23 -36.05 -9.74 20.52
N GLN A 24 -35.66 -10.90 21.04
CA GLN A 24 -36.60 -11.87 21.62
C GLN A 24 -37.20 -11.38 22.95
N LEU A 25 -36.43 -10.66 23.76
CA LEU A 25 -36.95 -10.07 25.03
C LEU A 25 -37.89 -8.88 24.75
N ALA A 26 -37.55 -8.02 23.78
CA ALA A 26 -38.42 -6.90 23.38
C ALA A 26 -39.77 -7.37 22.84
N MET A 27 -39.79 -8.42 22.00
CA MET A 27 -41.05 -9.03 21.53
C MET A 27 -41.88 -9.65 22.65
N LYS A 28 -41.24 -10.27 23.65
CA LYS A 28 -41.97 -10.82 24.81
C LYS A 28 -42.55 -9.73 25.73
N CYS A 29 -41.90 -8.59 25.88
CA CYS A 29 -42.44 -7.43 26.60
C CYS A 29 -43.65 -6.82 25.88
N LEU A 30 -43.56 -6.60 24.56
CA LEU A 30 -44.69 -6.06 23.78
C LEU A 30 -45.92 -6.98 23.78
N MET A 31 -45.73 -8.29 23.77
CA MET A 31 -46.86 -9.25 23.83
C MET A 31 -47.53 -9.32 25.23
N LYS A 32 -46.80 -9.02 26.31
CA LYS A 32 -47.40 -8.93 27.66
C LYS A 32 -48.19 -7.64 27.87
N ILE A 33 -47.80 -6.52 27.28
CA ILE A 33 -48.51 -5.24 27.40
C ILE A 33 -49.88 -5.30 26.69
N ASN A 34 -49.97 -6.02 25.58
CA ASN A 34 -51.21 -6.12 24.81
C ASN A 34 -52.29 -7.05 25.47
N ARG A 35 -51.96 -7.79 26.54
CA ARG A 35 -52.89 -8.62 27.30
C ARG A 35 -53.55 -7.92 28.49
N VAL A 36 -53.10 -6.72 28.85
CA VAL A 36 -53.57 -5.99 30.05
C VAL A 36 -54.63 -4.95 29.69
N ILE A 37 -54.81 -4.59 28.42
CA ILE A 37 -55.80 -3.60 28.00
C ILE A 37 -57.02 -4.34 27.46
N LYS A 38 -57.99 -4.65 28.36
CA LYS A 38 -59.35 -5.06 27.97
C LYS A 38 -60.17 -3.80 27.69
N PRO A 39 -60.99 -3.76 26.61
CA PRO A 39 -61.91 -2.64 26.37
C PRO A 39 -63.06 -2.68 27.40
N VAL A 40 -63.26 -1.54 28.03
CA VAL A 40 -64.41 -1.31 28.93
C VAL A 40 -65.64 -0.96 28.09
N PRO A 41 -66.80 -1.59 28.27
CA PRO A 41 -68.00 -1.22 27.56
C PRO A 41 -68.60 0.08 28.12
N LEU A 42 -69.05 0.93 27.19
CA LEU A 42 -69.78 2.16 27.51
C LEU A 42 -71.22 1.86 28.00
N PRO A 43 -71.63 2.40 29.14
CA PRO A 43 -73.05 2.39 29.52
C PRO A 43 -73.75 3.69 29.07
N GLY A 44 -75.00 3.57 28.75
CA GLY A 44 -75.87 4.59 28.20
C GLY A 44 -76.18 5.75 29.15
N GLN A 45 -76.78 6.73 28.55
CA GLN A 45 -77.18 8.04 29.09
C GLN A 45 -78.16 7.92 30.31
N HIS A 46 -77.91 8.67 31.38
CA HIS A 46 -78.94 9.37 32.16
C HIS A 46 -78.32 10.62 32.86
N LYS A 47 -79.09 11.68 32.81
CA LYS A 47 -78.83 13.01 33.35
C LYS A 47 -78.87 12.98 34.89
N ALA A 48 -77.99 13.69 35.56
CA ALA A 48 -78.29 14.64 36.63
C ALA A 48 -76.98 15.11 37.35
N ALA A 49 -77.04 16.35 37.74
CA ALA A 49 -76.08 17.22 38.35
C ALA A 49 -75.39 16.70 39.63
N LEU A 50 -74.17 17.09 39.82
CA LEU A 50 -73.63 17.76 41.02
C LEU A 50 -72.06 17.81 40.92
N ARG A 51 -71.52 18.97 41.05
CA ARG A 51 -70.05 19.21 41.24
C ARG A 51 -69.63 18.64 42.59
N PRO A 52 -68.39 18.08 42.69
CA PRO A 52 -67.33 18.92 43.28
C PRO A 52 -66.01 18.84 42.54
N GLU A 53 -65.31 19.97 42.58
CA GLU A 53 -63.93 20.11 42.17
C GLU A 53 -63.01 19.25 43.06
N LEU A 54 -62.36 18.26 42.51
CA LEU A 54 -61.26 17.58 43.18
C LEU A 54 -60.02 17.59 42.28
N ARG A 55 -59.09 18.49 42.66
CA ARG A 55 -57.66 18.50 42.47
C ARG A 55 -57.08 17.42 41.55
N VAL A 56 -57.09 17.68 40.27
CA VAL A 56 -56.32 16.90 39.24
C VAL A 56 -54.86 17.34 39.13
N HIS A 57 -54.43 18.35 39.90
CA HIS A 57 -53.13 19.04 39.70
C HIS A 57 -51.92 18.27 40.19
N ASN A 58 -52.02 17.27 41.03
CA ASN A 58 -50.86 16.58 41.60
C ASN A 58 -50.50 15.24 40.90
N PHE A 59 -51.45 14.62 40.19
CA PHE A 59 -51.15 13.37 39.47
C PHE A 59 -50.42 13.57 38.17
N THR A 60 -50.67 14.68 37.45
CA THR A 60 -49.97 15.00 36.23
C THR A 60 -48.47 15.35 36.44
N LYS A 61 -48.15 15.96 37.56
CA LYS A 61 -46.74 16.30 37.89
C LYS A 61 -45.92 15.09 38.28
N ILE A 62 -46.50 14.07 38.91
CA ILE A 62 -45.80 12.83 39.26
C ILE A 62 -45.61 11.95 38.04
N PHE A 63 -46.56 11.93 37.09
CA PHE A 63 -46.44 11.14 35.87
C PHE A 63 -45.44 11.72 34.88
N VAL A 64 -45.35 13.06 34.78
CA VAL A 64 -44.34 13.74 33.93
C VAL A 64 -42.94 13.60 34.53
N ALA A 65 -42.80 13.66 35.85
CA ALA A 65 -41.50 13.45 36.53
C ALA A 65 -41.00 12.01 36.45
N ALA A 66 -41.91 11.02 36.50
CA ALA A 66 -41.54 9.61 36.32
C ALA A 66 -41.19 9.26 34.86
N LEU A 67 -41.84 9.89 33.88
CA LEU A 67 -41.54 9.68 32.46
C LEU A 67 -40.25 10.35 32.04
N SER A 68 -39.88 11.52 32.60
CA SER A 68 -38.61 12.19 32.35
C SER A 68 -37.44 11.50 33.04
N ALA A 69 -37.63 10.86 34.20
CA ALA A 69 -36.59 10.07 34.87
C ALA A 69 -36.30 8.75 34.13
N PHE A 70 -37.33 8.17 33.49
CA PHE A 70 -37.17 6.91 32.73
C PHE A 70 -36.50 7.13 31.38
N THR A 71 -36.67 8.30 30.75
CA THR A 71 -35.99 8.63 29.49
C THR A 71 -34.50 8.96 29.70
N MET A 72 -34.07 9.41 30.88
CA MET A 72 -32.67 9.65 31.20
C MET A 72 -31.87 8.39 31.52
N LEU A 73 -32.52 7.28 31.88
CA LEU A 73 -31.84 5.99 32.14
C LEU A 73 -31.72 5.08 30.90
N CYS A 74 -32.33 5.47 29.77
CA CYS A 74 -32.25 4.72 28.51
C CYS A 74 -31.51 5.45 27.41
N LEU A 75 -30.64 6.39 27.72
CA LEU A 75 -29.63 6.79 26.76
C LEU A 75 -28.72 5.56 26.55
N PRO A 76 -28.67 4.98 25.33
CA PRO A 76 -27.62 4.03 25.05
C PRO A 76 -26.31 4.78 25.33
N THR A 77 -25.58 4.37 26.33
CA THR A 77 -24.16 4.63 26.38
C THR A 77 -23.66 4.03 25.06
N ILE A 78 -23.44 4.87 24.05
CA ILE A 78 -22.53 4.54 22.99
C ILE A 78 -21.22 4.38 23.73
N ALA A 79 -20.96 3.15 24.20
CA ALA A 79 -19.62 2.75 24.50
C ALA A 79 -18.88 2.99 23.21
N GLN A 80 -18.15 4.06 23.13
CA GLN A 80 -17.10 4.25 22.17
C GLN A 80 -16.16 3.11 22.46
N GLU A 81 -16.37 1.96 21.78
CA GLU A 81 -15.37 0.91 21.75
C GLU A 81 -14.13 1.60 21.19
N ASN A 82 -13.25 2.02 22.11
CA ASN A 82 -11.88 2.25 21.71
C ASN A 82 -11.41 0.91 21.19
N PRO A 83 -11.18 0.74 19.87
CA PRO A 83 -10.68 -0.50 19.34
C PRO A 83 -9.31 -0.73 20.00
N THR A 84 -9.27 -1.63 20.97
CA THR A 84 -8.03 -2.03 21.67
C THR A 84 -7.12 -2.84 20.74
N GLY A 85 -7.52 -3.08 19.51
CA GLY A 85 -6.81 -3.83 18.49
C GLY A 85 -6.11 -2.94 17.46
N ILE A 86 -5.03 -3.45 16.89
CA ILE A 86 -4.34 -2.85 15.76
C ILE A 86 -5.14 -3.15 14.50
N ARG A 87 -5.59 -2.09 13.79
CA ARG A 87 -6.34 -2.17 12.53
C ARG A 87 -5.59 -1.49 11.41
N ILE A 88 -5.28 -2.24 10.38
CA ILE A 88 -4.49 -1.79 9.23
C ILE A 88 -5.30 -1.97 7.96
N GLY A 89 -5.44 -0.92 7.15
CA GLY A 89 -6.00 -1.01 5.81
C GLY A 89 -4.93 -1.48 4.81
N VAL A 90 -5.27 -2.41 3.93
CA VAL A 90 -4.36 -2.84 2.85
C VAL A 90 -5.08 -2.73 1.52
N ALA A 91 -4.68 -1.78 0.69
CA ALA A 91 -5.17 -1.61 -0.68
C ALA A 91 -4.21 -2.29 -1.67
N ALA A 92 -4.76 -3.06 -2.57
CA ALA A 92 -4.00 -3.69 -3.64
C ALA A 92 -4.92 -3.98 -4.84
N PRO A 93 -4.40 -4.04 -6.07
CA PRO A 93 -5.19 -4.50 -7.21
C PRO A 93 -5.44 -6.00 -7.09
N LEU A 94 -6.67 -6.39 -6.74
CA LEU A 94 -7.07 -7.79 -6.62
C LEU A 94 -7.85 -8.27 -7.86
N SER A 95 -8.10 -7.36 -8.79
CA SER A 95 -8.74 -7.62 -10.08
C SER A 95 -7.95 -6.96 -11.21
N GLY A 96 -8.22 -7.39 -12.47
CA GLY A 96 -7.52 -6.86 -13.65
C GLY A 96 -6.10 -7.39 -13.84
N GLY A 97 -5.32 -6.73 -14.69
CA GLY A 97 -3.99 -7.20 -15.13
C GLY A 97 -2.92 -7.22 -14.04
N PHE A 98 -3.08 -6.41 -13.00
CA PHE A 98 -2.14 -6.31 -11.88
C PHE A 98 -2.52 -7.20 -10.68
N ALA A 99 -3.62 -7.95 -10.78
CA ALA A 99 -4.08 -8.83 -9.70
C ALA A 99 -3.01 -9.82 -9.18
N PRO A 100 -2.14 -10.42 -10.01
CA PRO A 100 -1.07 -11.28 -9.50
C PRO A 100 -0.16 -10.58 -8.49
N LEU A 101 0.21 -9.32 -8.72
CA LEU A 101 1.06 -8.54 -7.80
C LEU A 101 0.30 -8.16 -6.53
N GLY A 102 -0.97 -7.76 -6.68
CA GLY A 102 -1.83 -7.45 -5.54
C GLY A 102 -2.06 -8.66 -4.63
N ASN A 103 -2.30 -9.83 -5.21
CA ASN A 103 -2.47 -11.07 -4.46
C ASN A 103 -1.19 -11.45 -3.69
N GLN A 104 0.00 -11.32 -4.29
CA GLN A 104 1.26 -11.51 -3.58
C GLN A 104 1.36 -10.59 -2.36
N LEU A 105 1.06 -9.29 -2.54
CA LEU A 105 1.11 -8.32 -1.46
C LEU A 105 0.18 -8.71 -0.29
N ILE A 106 -1.06 -9.09 -0.61
CA ILE A 106 -2.04 -9.50 0.39
C ILE A 106 -1.64 -10.80 1.09
N ASP A 107 -1.10 -11.78 0.37
CA ASP A 107 -0.64 -13.04 0.95
C ASP A 107 0.41 -12.80 2.04
N GLY A 108 1.41 -11.96 1.78
CA GLY A 108 2.41 -11.59 2.77
C GLY A 108 1.84 -10.77 3.93
N ALA A 109 0.97 -9.82 3.62
CA ALA A 109 0.33 -8.97 4.63
C ALA A 109 -0.53 -9.79 5.61
N LEU A 110 -1.30 -10.77 5.13
CA LEU A 110 -2.13 -11.66 5.97
C LEU A 110 -1.27 -12.54 6.89
N VAL A 111 -0.16 -13.07 6.38
CA VAL A 111 0.77 -13.87 7.19
C VAL A 111 1.37 -13.01 8.31
N ALA A 112 1.84 -11.81 8.00
CA ALA A 112 2.38 -10.89 9.00
C ALA A 112 1.33 -10.46 10.02
N ALA A 113 0.12 -10.14 9.57
CA ALA A 113 -0.98 -9.72 10.46
C ALA A 113 -1.35 -10.81 11.46
N THR A 114 -1.37 -12.07 11.02
CA THR A 114 -1.60 -13.22 11.91
C THR A 114 -0.49 -13.31 12.98
N ALA A 115 0.78 -13.18 12.55
CA ALA A 115 1.92 -13.23 13.47
C ALA A 115 1.95 -12.05 14.47
N LYS A 116 1.45 -10.89 14.06
CA LYS A 116 1.44 -9.65 14.86
C LYS A 116 0.13 -9.40 15.60
N ASN A 117 -0.86 -10.28 15.46
CA ASN A 117 -2.21 -10.13 16.03
C ASN A 117 -2.85 -8.79 15.63
N ALA A 118 -2.76 -8.44 14.33
CA ALA A 118 -3.37 -7.27 13.72
C ALA A 118 -4.58 -7.66 12.87
N GLU A 119 -5.61 -6.82 12.89
CA GLU A 119 -6.78 -6.95 12.02
C GLU A 119 -6.52 -6.21 10.71
N LEU A 120 -6.69 -6.89 9.57
CA LEU A 120 -6.57 -6.26 8.26
C LEU A 120 -7.94 -5.99 7.65
N ILE A 121 -8.09 -4.80 7.08
CA ILE A 121 -9.17 -4.44 6.18
C ILE A 121 -8.58 -4.39 4.77
N VAL A 122 -8.87 -5.42 3.98
CA VAL A 122 -8.36 -5.56 2.61
C VAL A 122 -9.34 -4.94 1.63
N ALA A 123 -8.85 -4.15 0.68
CA ALA A 123 -9.65 -3.53 -0.36
C ALA A 123 -9.00 -3.69 -1.75
N ASP A 124 -9.83 -3.99 -2.76
CA ASP A 124 -9.41 -3.99 -4.17
C ASP A 124 -9.41 -2.56 -4.70
N ASP A 125 -8.23 -1.99 -4.93
CA ASP A 125 -8.06 -0.65 -5.49
C ASP A 125 -8.13 -0.62 -7.03
N ARG A 126 -8.20 -1.78 -7.69
CA ARG A 126 -8.32 -1.96 -9.15
C ARG A 126 -7.29 -1.18 -9.97
N CYS A 127 -6.24 -0.66 -9.36
CA CYS A 127 -5.28 0.25 -10.00
C CYS A 127 -5.94 1.48 -10.68
N ASN A 128 -7.05 1.98 -10.15
CA ASN A 128 -7.74 3.13 -10.71
C ASN A 128 -8.35 4.04 -9.63
N ALA A 129 -8.78 5.24 -10.04
CA ALA A 129 -9.30 6.25 -9.13
C ALA A 129 -10.56 5.80 -8.36
N GLU A 130 -11.47 5.06 -8.98
CA GLU A 130 -12.69 4.58 -8.33
C GLU A 130 -12.39 3.56 -7.24
N GLY A 131 -11.52 2.59 -7.54
CA GLY A 131 -11.08 1.59 -6.58
C GLY A 131 -10.32 2.23 -5.42
N GLY A 132 -9.44 3.20 -5.68
CA GLY A 132 -8.72 3.95 -4.64
C GLY A 132 -9.65 4.68 -3.68
N LYS A 133 -10.69 5.36 -4.19
CA LYS A 133 -11.73 6.00 -3.35
C LYS A 133 -12.49 4.98 -2.52
N ALA A 134 -12.94 3.88 -3.13
CA ALA A 134 -13.68 2.83 -2.45
C ALA A 134 -12.83 2.18 -1.33
N ALA A 135 -11.53 1.98 -1.57
CA ALA A 135 -10.60 1.50 -0.55
C ALA A 135 -10.51 2.46 0.63
N ALA A 136 -10.33 3.78 0.37
CA ALA A 136 -10.28 4.79 1.42
C ALA A 136 -11.58 4.84 2.25
N GLU A 137 -12.75 4.78 1.61
CA GLU A 137 -14.05 4.74 2.28
C GLU A 137 -14.18 3.49 3.18
N SER A 138 -13.75 2.33 2.69
CA SER A 138 -13.72 1.08 3.46
C SER A 138 -12.81 1.20 4.69
N PHE A 139 -11.64 1.79 4.54
CA PHE A 139 -10.68 2.00 5.63
C PHE A 139 -11.22 2.95 6.71
N ILE A 140 -11.88 4.03 6.29
CA ILE A 140 -12.54 4.97 7.19
C ILE A 140 -13.67 4.29 7.96
N ALA A 141 -14.53 3.53 7.26
CA ALA A 141 -15.63 2.78 7.89
C ALA A 141 -15.12 1.72 8.87
N GLY A 142 -13.99 1.08 8.56
CA GLY A 142 -13.32 0.09 9.41
C GLY A 142 -12.50 0.67 10.54
N ASN A 143 -12.40 2.01 10.68
CA ASN A 143 -11.60 2.70 11.69
C ASN A 143 -10.13 2.23 11.70
N VAL A 144 -9.51 2.12 10.52
CA VAL A 144 -8.08 1.78 10.45
C VAL A 144 -7.23 2.93 11.00
N GLN A 145 -6.12 2.59 11.62
CA GLN A 145 -5.16 3.55 12.15
C GLN A 145 -4.17 4.00 11.07
N ILE A 146 -3.92 3.15 10.09
CA ILE A 146 -3.00 3.36 8.99
C ILE A 146 -3.52 2.64 7.75
N ALA A 147 -3.32 3.24 6.58
CA ALA A 147 -3.55 2.59 5.29
C ALA A 147 -2.21 2.18 4.68
N THR A 148 -2.19 1.02 4.04
CA THR A 148 -0.97 0.46 3.43
C THR A 148 -1.25 -0.11 2.04
N GLY A 149 -0.19 -0.48 1.33
CA GLY A 149 -0.30 -1.09 0.02
C GLY A 149 -0.21 -0.07 -1.10
N PHE A 150 -1.22 0.00 -1.95
CA PHE A 150 -1.25 0.83 -3.16
C PHE A 150 -0.04 0.59 -4.07
N LEU A 151 -0.26 -0.12 -5.15
CA LEU A 151 0.76 -0.37 -6.17
C LEU A 151 0.67 0.61 -7.35
N CYS A 152 -0.42 1.37 -7.44
CA CYS A 152 -0.74 2.25 -8.55
C CYS A 152 -0.96 3.69 -8.10
N SER A 153 -0.32 4.65 -8.79
CA SER A 153 -0.40 6.09 -8.45
C SER A 153 -1.83 6.61 -8.51
N GLU A 154 -2.60 6.26 -9.55
CA GLU A 154 -3.96 6.74 -9.73
C GLU A 154 -4.89 6.36 -8.57
N ALA A 155 -4.79 5.12 -8.09
CA ALA A 155 -5.57 4.66 -6.94
C ALA A 155 -5.17 5.41 -5.66
N LEU A 156 -3.86 5.55 -5.41
CA LEU A 156 -3.34 6.26 -4.25
C LEU A 156 -3.75 7.74 -4.27
N GLU A 157 -3.57 8.45 -5.38
CA GLU A 157 -3.93 9.86 -5.52
C GLU A 157 -5.41 10.10 -5.23
N ALA A 158 -6.28 9.20 -5.67
CA ALA A 158 -7.71 9.29 -5.44
C ALA A 158 -8.10 8.98 -3.98
N ALA A 159 -7.35 8.13 -3.27
CA ALA A 159 -7.57 7.78 -1.87
C ALA A 159 -7.10 8.85 -0.89
N LEU A 160 -5.98 9.52 -1.20
CA LEU A 160 -5.28 10.43 -0.29
C LEU A 160 -6.14 11.56 0.28
N PRO A 161 -7.00 12.28 -0.48
CA PRO A 161 -7.82 13.35 0.09
C PRO A 161 -8.76 12.86 1.19
N LEU A 162 -9.33 11.66 1.03
CA LEU A 162 -10.25 11.06 2.00
C LEU A 162 -9.51 10.61 3.27
N LEU A 163 -8.38 9.93 3.11
CA LEU A 163 -7.54 9.46 4.21
C LEU A 163 -6.96 10.64 5.02
N ASN A 164 -6.50 11.69 4.32
CA ASN A 164 -5.95 12.89 4.95
C ASN A 164 -6.98 13.63 5.82
N GLN A 165 -8.25 13.72 5.37
CA GLN A 165 -9.32 14.32 6.17
C GLN A 165 -9.55 13.61 7.51
N ARG A 166 -9.12 12.38 7.62
CA ARG A 166 -9.23 11.55 8.83
C ARG A 166 -7.90 11.37 9.56
N ASN A 167 -6.84 12.05 9.12
CA ASN A 167 -5.48 11.92 9.63
C ASN A 167 -4.96 10.46 9.60
N ILE A 168 -5.36 9.68 8.60
CA ILE A 168 -4.89 8.30 8.39
C ILE A 168 -3.64 8.37 7.52
N PRO A 169 -2.44 8.07 8.06
CA PRO A 169 -1.23 8.02 7.26
C PRO A 169 -1.23 6.82 6.30
N VAL A 170 -0.45 6.95 5.22
CA VAL A 170 -0.34 5.92 4.20
C VAL A 170 1.11 5.45 4.05
N ILE A 171 1.33 4.13 4.07
CA ILE A 171 2.57 3.51 3.64
C ILE A 171 2.33 2.86 2.28
N THR A 172 2.86 3.44 1.21
CA THR A 172 2.73 2.85 -0.13
C THR A 172 3.84 1.83 -0.38
N SER A 173 3.44 0.67 -0.93
CA SER A 173 4.34 -0.46 -1.19
C SER A 173 4.91 -0.49 -2.61
N GLY A 174 4.28 0.20 -3.58
CA GLY A 174 4.68 0.11 -4.98
C GLY A 174 4.76 1.45 -5.72
N VAL A 175 4.18 2.54 -5.18
CA VAL A 175 4.16 3.82 -5.90
C VAL A 175 5.49 4.54 -5.74
N SER A 176 6.13 4.84 -6.87
CA SER A 176 7.40 5.56 -6.95
C SER A 176 7.28 7.00 -7.47
N ASP A 177 6.06 7.50 -7.72
CA ASP A 177 5.83 8.83 -8.28
C ASP A 177 6.37 9.93 -7.34
N PRO A 178 7.37 10.73 -7.79
CA PRO A 178 7.95 11.80 -6.98
C PRO A 178 6.96 12.92 -6.68
N THR A 179 5.93 13.13 -7.51
CA THR A 179 4.96 14.22 -7.33
C THR A 179 4.19 14.07 -6.03
N LEU A 180 3.99 12.85 -5.55
CA LEU A 180 3.31 12.56 -4.28
C LEU A 180 4.11 12.96 -3.04
N THR A 181 5.41 13.11 -3.17
CA THR A 181 6.32 13.41 -2.06
C THR A 181 7.10 14.72 -2.23
N GLU A 182 7.49 15.10 -3.44
CA GLU A 182 8.38 16.24 -3.71
C GLU A 182 7.65 17.59 -3.82
N LYS A 183 6.39 17.62 -4.25
CA LYS A 183 5.60 18.86 -4.41
C LYS A 183 4.85 19.29 -3.16
N ARG A 184 5.31 18.95 -1.98
CA ARG A 184 4.62 19.15 -0.70
C ARG A 184 4.71 20.55 -0.11
N SER A 185 4.84 21.60 -0.88
CA SER A 185 5.03 22.95 -0.34
C SER A 185 3.81 23.56 0.38
N ALA A 186 2.62 22.97 0.29
CA ALA A 186 1.40 23.58 0.86
C ALA A 186 0.63 22.71 1.87
N THR A 187 0.66 21.37 1.77
CA THR A 187 0.00 20.49 2.75
C THR A 187 0.72 19.14 2.76
N PRO A 188 1.38 18.78 3.85
CA PRO A 188 2.06 17.50 3.94
C PRO A 188 1.02 16.37 3.95
N LEU A 189 0.86 15.68 2.84
CA LEU A 189 0.12 14.43 2.80
C LEU A 189 0.91 13.40 3.61
N PRO A 190 0.31 12.67 4.54
CA PRO A 190 1.02 11.70 5.36
C PRO A 190 1.29 10.39 4.60
N VAL A 191 2.10 10.49 3.54
CA VAL A 191 2.50 9.36 2.69
C VAL A 191 3.95 9.00 2.95
N PHE A 192 4.20 7.73 3.21
CA PHE A 192 5.51 7.13 3.42
C PHE A 192 5.76 6.09 2.35
N ARG A 193 6.89 6.16 1.64
CA ARG A 193 7.17 5.31 0.49
C ARG A 193 8.22 4.26 0.80
N LEU A 194 7.89 2.99 0.56
CA LEU A 194 8.85 1.88 0.65
C LEU A 194 9.72 1.77 -0.60
N THR A 195 9.20 2.19 -1.75
CA THR A 195 9.97 2.23 -3.00
C THR A 195 10.88 3.45 -3.03
N THR A 196 12.04 3.29 -3.63
CA THR A 196 12.96 4.40 -3.93
C THR A 196 12.69 4.96 -5.32
N GLY A 197 12.96 6.24 -5.49
CA GLY A 197 12.87 6.91 -6.78
C GLY A 197 14.07 6.60 -7.70
N LEU A 198 13.96 7.08 -8.94
CA LEU A 198 15.02 7.00 -9.94
C LEU A 198 16.32 7.69 -9.48
N ASP A 199 16.21 8.74 -8.69
CA ASP A 199 17.33 9.47 -8.08
C ASP A 199 18.25 8.55 -7.26
N LYS A 200 17.68 7.70 -6.41
CA LYS A 200 18.45 6.74 -5.60
C LYS A 200 19.13 5.66 -6.46
N GLU A 201 18.44 5.16 -7.50
CA GLU A 201 19.01 4.19 -8.43
C GLU A 201 20.19 4.80 -9.20
N THR A 202 20.00 5.98 -9.78
CA THR A 202 21.02 6.64 -10.59
C THR A 202 22.20 7.13 -9.77
N LEU A 203 21.97 7.55 -8.52
CA LEU A 203 23.04 7.87 -7.57
C LEU A 203 23.88 6.63 -7.25
N ALA A 204 23.25 5.50 -6.92
CA ALA A 204 23.97 4.25 -6.69
C ALA A 204 24.71 3.80 -7.95
N THR A 205 24.09 3.90 -9.11
CA THR A 205 24.70 3.57 -10.41
C THR A 205 25.96 4.40 -10.63
N GLY A 206 25.88 5.72 -10.46
CA GLY A 206 27.04 6.60 -10.60
C GLY A 206 28.15 6.28 -9.60
N SER A 207 27.80 5.91 -8.37
CA SER A 207 28.76 5.52 -7.34
C SER A 207 29.48 4.21 -7.69
N PHE A 208 28.75 3.14 -8.00
CA PHE A 208 29.34 1.83 -8.35
C PHE A 208 30.14 1.90 -9.65
N LEU A 209 29.58 2.47 -10.71
CA LEU A 209 30.27 2.58 -11.99
C LEU A 209 31.47 3.55 -11.90
N GLY A 210 31.36 4.62 -11.13
CA GLY A 210 32.47 5.54 -10.89
C GLY A 210 33.65 4.89 -10.18
N SER A 211 33.42 3.92 -9.32
CA SER A 211 34.48 3.11 -8.70
C SER A 211 35.08 2.10 -9.67
N LEU A 212 34.22 1.33 -10.36
CA LEU A 212 34.64 0.23 -11.25
C LEU A 212 35.31 0.73 -12.53
N TRP A 213 34.84 1.84 -13.11
CA TRP A 213 35.24 2.31 -14.42
C TRP A 213 36.19 3.50 -14.38
N ARG A 214 36.72 3.83 -13.21
CA ARG A 214 37.59 5.00 -13.04
C ARG A 214 38.75 5.11 -14.04
N SER A 215 39.34 3.98 -14.42
CA SER A 215 40.44 3.88 -15.40
C SER A 215 40.01 3.23 -16.71
N GLN A 216 38.73 3.03 -16.94
CA GLN A 216 38.20 2.39 -18.14
C GLN A 216 37.62 3.41 -19.10
N PRO A 217 37.80 3.26 -20.44
CA PRO A 217 37.10 4.06 -21.42
C PRO A 217 35.63 3.60 -21.47
N PHE A 218 34.72 4.43 -20.99
CA PHE A 218 33.29 4.10 -20.92
C PHE A 218 32.43 5.06 -21.77
N ALA A 219 31.24 4.58 -22.12
CA ALA A 219 30.21 5.34 -22.78
C ALA A 219 28.94 5.40 -21.91
N VAL A 220 28.12 6.43 -22.13
CA VAL A 220 26.75 6.54 -21.60
C VAL A 220 25.83 6.78 -22.77
N ILE A 221 24.82 5.92 -22.94
CA ILE A 221 23.88 5.99 -24.06
C ILE A 221 22.44 5.85 -23.59
N ASP A 222 21.49 6.34 -24.38
CA ASP A 222 20.06 6.27 -24.10
C ASP A 222 19.26 5.84 -25.33
N ASP A 223 18.03 5.37 -25.11
CA ASP A 223 17.10 4.92 -26.16
C ASP A 223 16.25 6.04 -26.78
N GLY A 224 16.45 7.28 -26.37
CA GLY A 224 15.71 8.44 -26.83
C GLY A 224 14.34 8.64 -26.17
N THR A 225 13.85 7.71 -25.33
CA THR A 225 12.66 7.92 -24.52
C THR A 225 12.92 8.97 -23.43
N ILE A 226 11.86 9.50 -22.83
CA ILE A 226 12.01 10.45 -21.72
C ILE A 226 12.72 9.76 -20.55
N GLU A 227 12.29 8.57 -20.19
CA GLU A 227 12.83 7.81 -19.07
C GLU A 227 14.29 7.38 -19.31
N GLY A 228 14.62 6.87 -20.49
CA GLY A 228 15.97 6.46 -20.84
C GLY A 228 16.96 7.62 -20.79
N ARG A 229 16.57 8.80 -21.32
CA ARG A 229 17.36 10.04 -21.25
C ARG A 229 17.55 10.52 -19.83
N GLU A 230 16.51 10.49 -19.01
CA GLU A 230 16.56 10.91 -17.62
C GLU A 230 17.53 10.01 -16.84
N ARG A 231 17.43 8.69 -16.97
CA ARG A 231 18.37 7.72 -16.37
C ARG A 231 19.81 8.01 -16.79
N ALA A 232 20.07 8.10 -18.07
CA ALA A 232 21.43 8.37 -18.61
C ALA A 232 21.98 9.72 -18.17
N SER A 233 21.15 10.76 -18.17
CA SER A 233 21.53 12.12 -17.74
C SER A 233 21.90 12.18 -16.27
N HIS A 234 21.14 11.54 -15.38
CA HIS A 234 21.42 11.49 -13.95
C HIS A 234 22.70 10.70 -13.66
N VAL A 235 22.89 9.53 -14.29
CA VAL A 235 24.13 8.76 -14.16
C VAL A 235 25.33 9.55 -14.65
N LEU A 236 25.20 10.22 -15.79
CA LEU A 236 26.24 11.08 -16.33
C LEU A 236 26.60 12.24 -15.39
N ALA A 237 25.59 12.87 -14.78
CA ALA A 237 25.80 13.94 -13.81
C ALA A 237 26.58 13.41 -12.57
N ASN A 238 26.18 12.28 -12.02
CA ASN A 238 26.86 11.65 -10.88
C ASN A 238 28.33 11.24 -11.19
N LEU A 239 28.58 10.72 -12.40
CA LEU A 239 29.94 10.41 -12.85
C LEU A 239 30.78 11.68 -13.04
N LYS A 240 30.19 12.75 -13.57
CA LYS A 240 30.86 14.03 -13.76
C LYS A 240 31.26 14.69 -12.43
N GLU A 241 30.43 14.58 -11.39
CA GLU A 241 30.77 15.03 -10.03
C GLU A 241 32.04 14.32 -9.50
N GLN A 242 32.24 13.05 -9.88
CA GLN A 242 33.44 12.28 -9.56
C GLN A 242 34.62 12.54 -10.53
N GLN A 243 34.50 13.57 -11.38
CA GLN A 243 35.50 13.97 -12.40
C GLN A 243 35.73 12.91 -13.50
N LEU A 244 34.75 12.04 -13.71
CA LEU A 244 34.79 11.04 -14.77
C LEU A 244 34.00 11.53 -16.00
N ARG A 245 34.57 11.28 -17.17
CA ARG A 245 33.97 11.69 -18.45
C ARG A 245 33.90 10.50 -19.40
N PRO A 246 32.76 10.24 -20.01
CA PRO A 246 32.66 9.21 -21.01
C PRO A 246 33.47 9.59 -22.27
N VAL A 247 34.02 8.59 -22.94
CA VAL A 247 34.66 8.77 -24.24
C VAL A 247 33.61 8.89 -25.37
N PHE A 248 32.34 8.51 -25.08
CA PHE A 248 31.27 8.56 -26.05
C PHE A 248 29.89 8.68 -25.35
N THR A 249 29.02 9.50 -25.91
CA THR A 249 27.60 9.57 -25.57
C THR A 249 26.79 9.54 -26.84
N ASP A 250 25.66 8.84 -26.82
CA ASP A 250 24.80 8.72 -28.00
C ASP A 250 23.35 8.40 -27.60
N THR A 251 22.41 8.73 -28.48
CA THR A 251 21.05 8.22 -28.43
C THR A 251 20.89 7.18 -29.52
N TYR A 252 20.50 5.97 -29.18
CA TYR A 252 20.27 4.91 -30.15
C TYR A 252 18.78 4.75 -30.48
N ARG A 253 18.50 4.08 -31.58
CA ARG A 253 17.12 3.72 -31.93
C ARG A 253 16.75 2.40 -31.27
N PRO A 254 15.71 2.39 -30.39
CA PRO A 254 15.25 1.18 -29.73
C PRO A 254 14.46 0.24 -30.67
N GLY A 255 14.25 -0.99 -30.21
CA GLY A 255 13.41 -1.98 -30.89
C GLY A 255 13.98 -2.52 -32.19
N LEU A 256 15.29 -2.37 -32.43
CA LEU A 256 15.94 -2.95 -33.60
C LEU A 256 16.32 -4.40 -33.32
N GLU A 257 16.19 -5.27 -34.33
CA GLU A 257 16.59 -6.67 -34.26
C GLU A 257 18.08 -6.85 -33.91
N ASN A 258 18.94 -5.91 -34.30
CA ASN A 258 20.31 -5.83 -33.90
C ASN A 258 20.81 -4.38 -33.77
N GLN A 259 21.86 -4.18 -33.01
CA GLN A 259 22.49 -2.88 -32.73
C GLN A 259 23.93 -2.80 -33.26
N ASN A 260 24.22 -3.47 -34.38
CA ASN A 260 25.55 -3.54 -34.98
C ASN A 260 26.13 -2.15 -35.28
N ALA A 261 25.31 -1.23 -35.80
CA ALA A 261 25.74 0.14 -36.12
C ALA A 261 26.16 0.92 -34.83
N LEU A 262 25.41 0.74 -33.75
CA LEU A 262 25.74 1.34 -32.45
C LEU A 262 27.06 0.77 -31.89
N VAL A 263 27.20 -0.55 -31.89
CA VAL A 263 28.42 -1.23 -31.40
C VAL A 263 29.64 -0.80 -32.22
N ALA A 264 29.49 -0.63 -33.54
CA ALA A 264 30.55 -0.12 -34.39
C ALA A 264 30.96 1.36 -34.05
N ARG A 265 29.98 2.19 -33.58
CA ARG A 265 30.30 3.54 -33.09
C ARG A 265 31.01 3.49 -31.75
N LEU A 266 30.56 2.66 -30.79
CA LEU A 266 31.23 2.44 -29.50
C LEU A 266 32.67 1.97 -29.70
N ARG A 267 32.89 1.01 -30.59
CA ARG A 267 34.22 0.50 -30.95
C ARG A 267 35.15 1.59 -31.52
N ARG A 268 34.64 2.44 -32.42
CA ARG A 268 35.41 3.56 -32.99
C ARG A 268 35.79 4.61 -31.94
N ALA A 269 34.92 4.79 -30.95
CA ALA A 269 35.19 5.68 -29.82
C ALA A 269 36.14 5.05 -28.76
N GLY A 270 36.45 3.75 -28.92
CA GLY A 270 37.29 3.02 -27.97
C GLY A 270 36.57 2.68 -26.65
N ALA A 271 35.26 2.76 -26.58
CA ALA A 271 34.51 2.49 -25.36
C ALA A 271 34.42 0.98 -25.09
N THR A 272 35.09 0.51 -24.05
CA THR A 272 35.02 -0.90 -23.60
C THR A 272 33.93 -1.19 -22.58
N HIS A 273 33.36 -0.14 -22.01
CA HIS A 273 32.27 -0.20 -21.03
C HIS A 273 31.16 0.74 -21.45
N VAL A 274 29.90 0.35 -21.23
CA VAL A 274 28.74 1.20 -21.58
C VAL A 274 27.64 1.10 -20.54
N TYR A 275 27.17 2.24 -20.08
CA TYR A 275 25.88 2.33 -19.37
C TYR A 275 24.77 2.63 -20.39
N VAL A 276 23.67 1.89 -20.31
CA VAL A 276 22.54 1.98 -21.21
C VAL A 276 21.29 2.42 -20.42
N GLY A 277 20.82 3.63 -20.67
CA GLY A 277 19.53 4.13 -20.26
C GLY A 277 18.48 3.70 -21.29
N GLY A 278 17.98 2.46 -21.16
CA GLY A 278 17.02 1.89 -22.09
C GLY A 278 16.49 0.55 -21.60
N GLU A 279 15.61 -0.07 -22.39
CA GLU A 279 14.91 -1.27 -22.01
C GLU A 279 15.79 -2.53 -22.07
N ARG A 280 15.37 -3.57 -21.30
CA ARG A 280 16.09 -4.85 -21.19
C ARG A 280 16.39 -5.50 -22.53
N ASP A 281 15.41 -5.52 -23.45
CA ASP A 281 15.56 -6.18 -24.74
C ASP A 281 16.54 -5.46 -25.67
N ASP A 282 16.59 -4.14 -25.62
CA ASP A 282 17.61 -3.36 -26.34
C ASP A 282 19.01 -3.59 -25.78
N ILE A 283 19.12 -3.69 -24.45
CA ILE A 283 20.38 -4.03 -23.78
C ILE A 283 20.84 -5.43 -24.23
N ALA A 284 19.94 -6.40 -24.30
CA ALA A 284 20.23 -7.74 -24.81
C ALA A 284 20.69 -7.70 -26.29
N ALA A 285 20.01 -6.91 -27.14
CA ALA A 285 20.37 -6.73 -28.55
C ALA A 285 21.75 -6.07 -28.72
N ILE A 286 22.12 -5.12 -27.86
CA ILE A 286 23.46 -4.51 -27.83
C ILE A 286 24.51 -5.57 -27.50
N GLY A 287 24.26 -6.40 -26.48
CA GLY A 287 25.16 -7.48 -26.07
C GLY A 287 25.36 -8.54 -27.18
N ALA A 288 24.25 -8.98 -27.80
CA ALA A 288 24.29 -9.94 -28.93
C ALA A 288 25.06 -9.37 -30.13
N SER A 289 24.88 -8.07 -30.42
CA SER A 289 25.62 -7.37 -31.49
C SER A 289 27.09 -7.25 -31.18
N ALA A 290 27.45 -6.98 -29.92
CA ALA A 290 28.86 -6.93 -29.50
C ALA A 290 29.53 -8.29 -29.65
N ALA A 291 28.85 -9.39 -29.27
CA ALA A 291 29.33 -10.76 -29.48
C ALA A 291 29.50 -11.09 -30.97
N THR A 292 28.51 -10.75 -31.82
CA THR A 292 28.56 -10.95 -33.28
C THR A 292 29.76 -10.24 -33.90
N LEU A 293 30.04 -9.01 -33.47
CA LEU A 293 31.16 -8.20 -33.95
C LEU A 293 32.48 -8.53 -33.24
N LYS A 294 32.50 -9.52 -32.35
CA LYS A 294 33.66 -9.93 -31.53
C LYS A 294 34.29 -8.74 -30.81
N TYR A 295 33.45 -7.87 -30.27
CA TYR A 295 33.88 -6.70 -29.52
C TYR A 295 33.57 -6.91 -28.03
N PRO A 296 34.57 -7.07 -27.16
CA PRO A 296 34.37 -7.25 -25.73
C PRO A 296 33.84 -5.95 -25.14
N LEU A 297 32.57 -5.94 -24.80
CA LEU A 297 31.85 -4.80 -24.25
C LEU A 297 31.22 -5.17 -22.90
N VAL A 298 31.62 -4.50 -21.84
CA VAL A 298 30.96 -4.60 -20.54
C VAL A 298 29.75 -3.66 -20.54
N ILE A 299 28.58 -4.21 -20.26
CA ILE A 299 27.32 -3.48 -20.33
C ILE A 299 26.76 -3.34 -18.91
N ALA A 300 26.27 -2.14 -18.59
CA ALA A 300 25.54 -1.88 -17.34
C ALA A 300 24.19 -1.23 -17.63
N GLY A 301 23.20 -1.56 -16.81
CA GLY A 301 21.87 -0.96 -16.81
C GLY A 301 21.29 -0.81 -15.42
N GLY A 302 20.11 -0.23 -15.32
CA GLY A 302 19.35 -0.08 -14.08
C GLY A 302 18.38 -1.23 -13.83
N SER A 303 17.40 -0.96 -12.97
CA SER A 303 16.33 -1.91 -12.56
C SER A 303 15.48 -2.43 -13.71
N VAL A 304 15.45 -1.78 -14.85
CA VAL A 304 14.80 -2.26 -16.09
C VAL A 304 15.26 -3.66 -16.50
N LEU A 305 16.49 -4.04 -16.13
CA LEU A 305 17.01 -5.37 -16.40
C LEU A 305 16.29 -6.49 -15.65
N ASN A 306 15.46 -6.18 -14.64
CA ASN A 306 14.55 -7.12 -13.97
C ASN A 306 13.29 -7.44 -14.77
N ALA A 307 13.03 -6.77 -15.88
CA ALA A 307 11.90 -7.07 -16.75
C ALA A 307 11.95 -8.52 -17.25
N ALA A 308 10.80 -9.07 -17.62
CA ALA A 308 10.71 -10.41 -18.19
C ALA A 308 11.63 -10.56 -19.40
N PRO A 309 12.29 -11.72 -19.57
CA PRO A 309 13.13 -11.97 -20.76
C PRO A 309 12.34 -11.88 -22.04
N GLY A 310 12.85 -11.12 -23.01
CA GLY A 310 12.36 -11.11 -24.38
C GLY A 310 12.96 -12.26 -25.21
N THR A 311 13.07 -12.04 -26.50
CA THR A 311 13.55 -13.07 -27.45
C THR A 311 15.07 -13.31 -27.39
N GLN A 312 15.83 -12.32 -26.95
CA GLN A 312 17.29 -12.41 -26.82
C GLN A 312 17.71 -12.45 -25.35
N PRO A 313 18.64 -13.37 -24.99
CA PRO A 313 19.19 -13.41 -23.64
C PRO A 313 20.16 -12.24 -23.40
N LEU A 314 20.25 -11.81 -22.17
CA LEU A 314 21.34 -10.90 -21.75
C LEU A 314 22.70 -11.59 -21.89
N SER A 315 23.71 -10.80 -22.22
CA SER A 315 25.09 -11.28 -22.20
C SER A 315 25.51 -11.57 -20.76
N ALA A 316 26.26 -12.66 -20.54
CA ALA A 316 26.91 -12.89 -19.26
C ALA A 316 27.76 -11.68 -18.87
N ASP A 317 27.93 -11.46 -17.57
CA ASP A 317 28.64 -10.33 -16.98
C ASP A 317 27.98 -8.97 -17.19
N THR A 318 26.74 -8.90 -17.73
CA THR A 318 25.94 -7.67 -17.73
C THR A 318 25.71 -7.24 -16.27
N LEU A 319 26.06 -5.97 -15.97
CA LEU A 319 25.91 -5.37 -14.66
C LEU A 319 24.51 -4.75 -14.52
N MET A 320 23.92 -4.93 -13.36
CA MET A 320 22.66 -4.27 -12.98
C MET A 320 22.84 -3.57 -11.64
N ILE A 321 22.38 -2.33 -11.58
CA ILE A 321 22.26 -1.62 -10.32
C ILE A 321 20.78 -1.46 -10.00
N ALA A 322 20.33 -2.24 -9.03
CA ALA A 322 18.94 -2.31 -8.62
C ALA A 322 18.82 -2.83 -7.17
N PRO A 323 17.68 -2.67 -6.51
CA PRO A 323 17.44 -3.38 -5.25
C PRO A 323 17.58 -4.90 -5.44
N LEU A 324 18.13 -5.57 -4.44
CA LEU A 324 18.06 -7.04 -4.39
C LEU A 324 16.59 -7.47 -4.32
N LYS A 325 16.31 -8.67 -4.79
CA LYS A 325 14.97 -9.25 -4.60
C LYS A 325 14.65 -9.32 -3.11
N PRO A 326 13.48 -8.85 -2.66
CA PRO A 326 13.14 -8.82 -1.24
C PRO A 326 13.33 -10.15 -0.51
N GLN A 327 13.01 -11.27 -1.15
CA GLN A 327 13.16 -12.60 -0.58
C GLN A 327 14.63 -13.05 -0.41
N ASP A 328 15.58 -12.42 -1.09
CA ASP A 328 17.01 -12.74 -1.03
C ASP A 328 17.75 -11.91 0.04
N LEU A 329 17.07 -10.98 0.68
CA LEU A 329 17.64 -10.21 1.79
C LEU A 329 17.83 -11.11 3.02
N SER A 330 18.97 -10.99 3.69
CA SER A 330 19.24 -11.74 4.93
C SER A 330 18.21 -11.43 6.03
N THR A 331 17.73 -10.20 6.07
CA THR A 331 16.68 -9.74 7.00
C THR A 331 15.30 -10.32 6.67
N ALA A 332 15.07 -10.78 5.44
CA ALA A 332 13.80 -11.33 5.03
C ALA A 332 13.59 -12.79 5.43
N LYS A 333 14.63 -13.50 5.87
CA LYS A 333 14.53 -14.93 6.18
C LYS A 333 13.37 -15.30 7.10
N PRO A 334 13.08 -14.59 8.21
CA PRO A 334 11.92 -14.90 9.04
C PRO A 334 10.58 -14.77 8.31
N ALA A 335 10.44 -13.74 7.46
CA ALA A 335 9.24 -13.54 6.65
C ALA A 335 9.08 -14.64 5.59
N VAL A 336 10.16 -14.97 4.89
CA VAL A 336 10.19 -16.08 3.90
C VAL A 336 9.79 -17.40 4.55
N ASP A 337 10.34 -17.70 5.72
CA ASP A 337 10.01 -18.93 6.46
C ASP A 337 8.52 -18.93 6.88
N ALA A 338 8.00 -17.82 7.38
CA ALA A 338 6.59 -17.69 7.78
C ALA A 338 5.63 -17.81 6.58
N ILE A 339 5.95 -17.19 5.45
CA ILE A 339 5.16 -17.25 4.22
C ILE A 339 5.11 -18.69 3.70
N ASN A 340 6.26 -19.40 3.68
CA ASN A 340 6.33 -20.81 3.30
C ASN A 340 5.52 -21.70 4.26
N GLN A 341 5.61 -21.49 5.57
CA GLN A 341 4.83 -22.24 6.57
C GLN A 341 3.32 -22.05 6.40
N ALA A 342 2.90 -20.88 5.94
CA ALA A 342 1.51 -20.59 5.60
C ALA A 342 1.07 -21.20 4.25
N GLY A 343 1.95 -21.93 3.55
CA GLY A 343 1.67 -22.54 2.24
C GLY A 343 1.59 -21.52 1.11
N LYS A 344 2.22 -20.36 1.27
CA LYS A 344 2.28 -19.28 0.27
C LYS A 344 3.68 -19.20 -0.34
N LEU A 345 3.78 -18.56 -1.51
CA LEU A 345 5.07 -18.36 -2.18
C LEU A 345 5.73 -17.07 -1.68
N PRO A 346 7.01 -17.12 -1.26
CA PRO A 346 7.74 -15.92 -0.84
C PRO A 346 8.27 -15.14 -2.05
N GLU A 347 7.35 -14.59 -2.84
CA GLU A 347 7.66 -13.74 -3.97
C GLU A 347 7.96 -12.30 -3.51
N ALA A 348 8.46 -11.44 -4.42
CA ALA A 348 8.89 -10.10 -4.07
C ALA A 348 7.80 -9.30 -3.33
N TYR A 349 6.58 -9.26 -3.87
CA TYR A 349 5.50 -8.50 -3.25
C TYR A 349 4.93 -9.15 -2.00
N SER A 350 5.05 -10.46 -1.81
CA SER A 350 4.64 -11.09 -0.55
C SER A 350 5.59 -10.70 0.61
N VAL A 351 6.89 -10.64 0.36
CA VAL A 351 7.85 -10.15 1.36
C VAL A 351 7.64 -8.65 1.64
N ILE A 352 7.37 -7.85 0.60
CA ILE A 352 7.05 -6.42 0.77
C ILE A 352 5.77 -6.26 1.59
N GLY A 353 4.72 -7.04 1.31
CA GLY A 353 3.46 -7.02 2.06
C GLY A 353 3.67 -7.38 3.53
N PHE A 354 4.48 -8.40 3.79
CA PHE A 354 4.86 -8.79 5.15
C PHE A 354 5.57 -7.64 5.89
N ALA A 355 6.61 -7.08 5.29
CA ALA A 355 7.39 -5.98 5.87
C ALA A 355 6.55 -4.70 6.07
N THR A 356 5.59 -4.45 5.19
CA THR A 356 4.67 -3.31 5.33
C THR A 356 3.83 -3.42 6.60
N ILE A 357 3.36 -4.62 6.93
CA ILE A 357 2.60 -4.86 8.16
C ILE A 357 3.50 -4.83 9.39
N GLU A 358 4.75 -5.34 9.31
CA GLU A 358 5.74 -5.18 10.40
C GLU A 358 5.95 -3.70 10.74
N LEU A 359 6.17 -2.88 9.73
CA LEU A 359 6.34 -1.44 9.87
C LEU A 359 5.10 -0.76 10.48
N ALA A 360 3.93 -1.03 9.92
CA ALA A 360 2.67 -0.43 10.35
C ALA A 360 2.34 -0.79 11.80
N GLU A 361 2.48 -2.05 12.16
CA GLU A 361 2.23 -2.56 13.50
C GLU A 361 3.20 -1.94 14.52
N ALA A 362 4.50 -1.93 14.21
CA ALA A 362 5.51 -1.34 15.08
C ALA A 362 5.27 0.17 15.30
N ALA A 363 4.90 0.89 14.24
CA ALA A 363 4.59 2.32 14.34
C ALA A 363 3.34 2.59 15.19
N ILE A 364 2.27 1.79 15.04
CA ILE A 364 1.05 1.93 15.86
C ILE A 364 1.34 1.66 17.33
N ARG A 365 2.13 0.60 17.64
CA ARG A 365 2.53 0.31 19.03
C ARG A 365 3.33 1.45 19.64
N GLN A 366 4.37 1.91 18.94
CA GLN A 366 5.17 3.03 19.41
C GLN A 366 4.35 4.30 19.63
N ALA A 367 3.41 4.62 18.71
CA ALA A 367 2.51 5.76 18.85
C ALA A 367 1.63 5.65 20.11
N THR A 368 1.13 4.44 20.38
CA THR A 368 0.31 4.15 21.57
C THR A 368 1.13 4.28 22.86
N ASP A 369 2.31 3.65 22.90
CA ASP A 369 3.18 3.61 24.09
C ASP A 369 3.73 4.99 24.42
N GLN A 370 4.15 5.76 23.41
CA GLN A 370 4.70 7.11 23.57
C GLN A 370 3.62 8.19 23.64
N LYS A 371 2.36 7.86 23.36
CA LYS A 371 1.22 8.80 23.27
C LYS A 371 1.51 9.96 22.29
N GLN A 372 2.11 9.63 21.17
CA GLN A 372 2.46 10.57 20.11
C GLN A 372 1.63 10.29 18.84
N PRO A 373 1.42 11.31 17.99
CA PRO A 373 0.77 11.11 16.70
C PRO A 373 1.52 10.09 15.85
N LEU A 374 0.78 9.17 15.20
CA LEU A 374 1.37 8.12 14.38
C LEU A 374 2.24 8.67 13.23
N ILE A 375 1.86 9.83 12.68
CA ILE A 375 2.63 10.50 11.62
C ILE A 375 4.01 10.94 12.12
N ASP A 376 4.11 11.44 13.35
CA ASP A 376 5.37 11.86 13.94
C ASP A 376 6.26 10.65 14.24
N ILE A 377 5.66 9.56 14.75
CA ILE A 377 6.36 8.29 14.95
C ILE A 377 6.96 7.77 13.63
N LEU A 378 6.17 7.76 12.55
CA LEU A 378 6.66 7.32 11.23
C LEU A 378 7.79 8.19 10.68
N ARG A 379 7.78 9.49 10.99
CA ARG A 379 8.79 10.44 10.52
C ARG A 379 10.09 10.37 11.31
N ASP A 380 9.99 10.24 12.64
CA ASP A 380 11.10 10.49 13.54
C ASP A 380 11.84 9.22 13.96
N ASN A 381 11.23 8.04 13.79
CA ASN A 381 11.81 6.77 14.21
C ASN A 381 12.33 5.92 13.05
N SER A 382 13.06 4.87 13.40
CA SER A 382 13.46 3.80 12.50
C SER A 382 12.80 2.49 12.91
N PHE A 383 12.56 1.61 11.94
CA PHE A 383 11.82 0.38 12.11
C PHE A 383 12.59 -0.79 11.52
N GLU A 384 12.79 -1.82 12.34
CA GLU A 384 13.37 -3.08 11.88
C GLU A 384 12.29 -3.89 11.17
N THR A 385 12.53 -4.25 9.92
CA THR A 385 11.60 -5.00 9.08
C THR A 385 12.32 -6.07 8.27
N SER A 386 11.55 -6.92 7.62
CA SER A 386 12.07 -7.90 6.66
C SER A 386 12.77 -7.26 5.44
N LEU A 387 12.56 -5.96 5.18
CA LEU A 387 13.32 -5.19 4.18
C LEU A 387 14.55 -4.49 4.76
N GLY A 388 14.93 -4.79 6.00
CA GLY A 388 15.98 -4.11 6.76
C GLY A 388 15.43 -2.97 7.61
N THR A 389 16.35 -2.15 8.13
CA THR A 389 16.01 -0.96 8.92
C THR A 389 15.47 0.14 8.02
N LEU A 390 14.21 0.50 8.21
CA LEU A 390 13.53 1.55 7.46
C LEU A 390 13.44 2.83 8.28
N LYS A 391 13.79 3.95 7.66
CA LYS A 391 13.60 5.30 8.19
C LYS A 391 13.15 6.22 7.06
N PHE A 392 12.29 7.18 7.39
CA PHE A 392 11.79 8.15 6.43
C PHE A 392 12.35 9.55 6.70
N ASP A 393 12.48 10.34 5.64
CA ASP A 393 12.80 11.75 5.74
C ASP A 393 11.53 12.60 5.95
N GLY A 394 11.72 13.93 6.05
CA GLY A 394 10.61 14.87 6.21
C GLY A 394 9.56 14.83 5.10
N ASN A 395 9.89 14.26 3.96
CA ASN A 395 9.00 14.10 2.80
C ASN A 395 8.34 12.70 2.75
N GLY A 396 8.64 11.81 3.70
CA GLY A 396 8.14 10.45 3.72
C GLY A 396 8.88 9.50 2.76
N MET A 397 10.06 9.88 2.30
CA MET A 397 10.92 9.01 1.49
C MET A 397 11.84 8.21 2.41
N ARG A 398 12.02 6.91 2.11
CA ARG A 398 13.02 6.13 2.85
C ARG A 398 14.43 6.71 2.64
N THR A 399 15.20 6.74 3.71
CA THR A 399 16.52 7.43 3.72
C THR A 399 17.65 6.57 3.19
N ASP A 400 17.55 5.25 3.33
CA ASP A 400 18.55 4.31 2.82
C ASP A 400 18.51 4.20 1.28
N ASN A 401 19.57 3.64 0.74
CA ASN A 401 19.64 3.26 -0.67
C ASN A 401 19.72 1.72 -0.79
N PRO A 402 18.65 1.04 -1.19
CA PRO A 402 18.62 -0.42 -1.30
C PRO A 402 19.32 -0.95 -2.57
N ASN A 403 19.70 -0.06 -3.51
CA ASN A 403 20.31 -0.48 -4.77
C ASN A 403 21.69 -1.09 -4.52
N ARG A 404 21.95 -2.23 -5.14
CA ARG A 404 23.20 -2.99 -5.06
C ARG A 404 23.71 -3.31 -6.45
N LEU A 405 25.02 -3.48 -6.56
CA LEU A 405 25.63 -3.98 -7.78
C LEU A 405 25.35 -5.47 -7.92
N GLN A 406 24.86 -5.86 -9.05
CA GLN A 406 24.54 -7.24 -9.40
C GLN A 406 25.15 -7.55 -10.76
N ARG A 407 25.47 -8.82 -11.00
CA ARG A 407 26.07 -9.31 -12.24
C ARG A 407 25.23 -10.50 -12.75
N PHE A 408 24.94 -10.49 -14.03
CA PHE A 408 24.25 -11.59 -14.69
C PHE A 408 25.22 -12.77 -14.91
N ASP A 409 24.94 -13.93 -14.33
CA ASP A 409 25.77 -15.13 -14.42
C ASP A 409 25.48 -15.98 -15.67
N GLY A 410 24.56 -15.53 -16.53
CA GLY A 410 24.05 -16.26 -17.70
C GLY A 410 22.65 -16.84 -17.47
N THR A 411 22.15 -16.84 -16.22
CA THR A 411 20.85 -17.35 -15.83
C THR A 411 20.06 -16.34 -15.01
N GLN A 412 20.72 -15.71 -14.04
CA GLN A 412 20.12 -14.76 -13.11
C GLN A 412 21.12 -13.69 -12.68
N PHE A 413 20.61 -12.62 -12.08
CA PHE A 413 21.46 -11.64 -11.42
C PHE A 413 21.83 -12.12 -10.02
N ILE A 414 23.15 -12.08 -9.72
CA ILE A 414 23.73 -12.40 -8.42
C ILE A 414 24.44 -11.17 -7.87
N SER A 415 24.54 -11.03 -6.54
CA SER A 415 25.29 -9.94 -5.91
C SER A 415 26.73 -9.95 -6.41
N ALA A 416 27.23 -8.76 -6.71
CA ALA A 416 28.60 -8.53 -7.17
C ALA A 416 29.38 -7.62 -6.21
N ASP A 417 28.79 -7.33 -5.04
CA ASP A 417 29.39 -6.54 -3.96
C ASP A 417 30.33 -7.41 -3.12
#